data_4dedd53347d08ee8ec62f8c664e70946
#
_entry.id   4dedd53347d08ee8ec62f8c664e70946
#
_cell.length_a   1.000
_cell.length_b   1.000
_cell.length_c   1.000
_cell.angle_alpha   90.00
_cell.angle_beta   90.00
_cell.angle_gamma   90.00
#
_symmetry.space_group_name_H-M   'P 1'
#
loop_
_entity.id
_entity.type
_entity.pdbx_description
1 polymer ?
#
loop_
_entity_poly.entity_id
_entity_poly.type
_entity_poly.pdbx_seq_one_letter_code
_entity_poly.pdbx_strand_id
1 'polypeptide(L)'
;MSKVIRDFFSVINIKSLIVIIAACTTTYICTELGFHFNVPTDLISIAIVFPIVFSIHAAYNRREKALEHYANFKGCALSIRYAHMHWVSEEQKENKKNEKLDINEHINRIDEIISNLFENMYEYLHSKKPKSETYDKIIKLLGDISLSNEKLRPFVLDPENVMGHRNLRLMAVELENIINIKNYRTPNSLRAYTKVFLNIFPVIFGPFFAHVAIEKGLEFGLVLAIIYSLVLTILDNIQEDLEDPFDGVGSDDIRLNFPTMLNPNMVED
;
A
#
# COMPACT_ATOMS: atom_id res chain seq x y z
N MET A 1 -24.33 -14.34 -4.11
CA MET A 1 -23.13 -14.75 -3.36
C MET A 1 -22.73 -13.58 -2.48
N SER A 2 -22.49 -13.76 -1.18
CA SER A 2 -22.15 -12.61 -0.32
C SER A 2 -20.81 -11.98 -0.77
N LYS A 3 -20.65 -10.66 -0.57
CA LYS A 3 -19.41 -9.93 -0.91
C LYS A 3 -18.19 -10.64 -0.34
N VAL A 4 -18.30 -11.12 0.90
CA VAL A 4 -17.24 -11.87 1.62
C VAL A 4 -16.77 -13.11 0.85
N ILE A 5 -17.69 -13.89 0.27
CA ILE A 5 -17.32 -15.09 -0.49
C ILE A 5 -16.57 -14.70 -1.77
N ARG A 6 -17.00 -13.66 -2.45
CA ARG A 6 -16.31 -13.17 -3.66
C ARG A 6 -14.90 -12.69 -3.33
N ASP A 7 -14.76 -11.91 -2.25
CA ASP A 7 -13.48 -11.36 -1.82
C ASP A 7 -12.52 -12.50 -1.38
N PHE A 8 -13.04 -13.56 -0.72
CA PHE A 8 -12.26 -14.76 -0.39
C PHE A 8 -11.74 -15.48 -1.65
N PHE A 9 -12.58 -15.65 -2.67
CA PHE A 9 -12.16 -16.29 -3.91
C PHE A 9 -11.25 -15.44 -4.77
N SER A 10 -11.26 -14.11 -4.65
CA SER A 10 -10.37 -13.21 -5.39
C SER A 10 -8.90 -13.35 -4.96
N VAL A 11 -8.67 -13.81 -3.73
CA VAL A 11 -7.31 -14.04 -3.19
C VAL A 11 -6.69 -15.34 -3.72
N ILE A 12 -7.49 -16.27 -4.29
CA ILE A 12 -6.99 -17.54 -4.84
C ILE A 12 -6.46 -17.29 -6.25
N ASN A 13 -5.18 -17.55 -6.46
CA ASN A 13 -4.50 -17.38 -7.74
C ASN A 13 -3.96 -18.71 -8.31
N ILE A 14 -3.35 -18.65 -9.50
CA ILE A 14 -2.76 -19.83 -10.17
C ILE A 14 -1.67 -20.48 -9.31
N LYS A 15 -0.91 -19.70 -8.51
CA LYS A 15 0.11 -20.25 -7.60
C LYS A 15 -0.53 -21.16 -6.55
N SER A 16 -1.68 -20.74 -5.98
CA SER A 16 -2.43 -21.54 -5.01
C SER A 16 -2.83 -22.89 -5.59
N LEU A 17 -3.29 -22.93 -6.84
CA LEU A 17 -3.67 -24.15 -7.51
C LEU A 17 -2.48 -25.08 -7.72
N ILE A 18 -1.33 -24.54 -8.12
CA ILE A 18 -0.10 -25.33 -8.31
C ILE A 18 0.35 -25.97 -6.98
N VAL A 19 0.33 -25.23 -5.88
CA VAL A 19 0.72 -25.74 -4.55
C VAL A 19 -0.24 -26.84 -4.08
N ILE A 20 -1.55 -26.65 -4.27
CA ILE A 20 -2.58 -27.65 -3.93
C ILE A 20 -2.34 -28.94 -4.73
N ILE A 21 -2.13 -28.85 -6.03
CA ILE A 21 -1.88 -30.01 -6.90
C ILE A 21 -0.59 -30.71 -6.46
N ALA A 22 0.47 -29.98 -6.17
CA ALA A 22 1.73 -30.55 -5.70
C ALA A 22 1.57 -31.27 -4.36
N ALA A 23 0.87 -30.69 -3.40
CA ALA A 23 0.61 -31.30 -2.10
C ALA A 23 -0.24 -32.58 -2.23
N CYS A 24 -1.30 -32.56 -3.04
CA CYS A 24 -2.12 -33.74 -3.31
C CYS A 24 -1.32 -34.83 -4.00
N THR A 25 -0.50 -34.49 -4.99
CA THR A 25 0.38 -35.42 -5.70
C THR A 25 1.38 -36.08 -4.76
N THR A 26 2.04 -35.28 -3.91
CA THR A 26 3.00 -35.80 -2.91
C THR A 26 2.30 -36.70 -1.89
N THR A 27 1.14 -36.32 -1.40
CA THR A 27 0.32 -37.13 -0.50
C THR A 27 -0.02 -38.47 -1.13
N TYR A 28 -0.51 -38.47 -2.36
CA TYR A 28 -0.85 -39.70 -3.11
C TYR A 28 0.38 -40.62 -3.29
N ILE A 29 1.50 -40.07 -3.79
CA ILE A 29 2.73 -40.84 -3.97
C ILE A 29 3.21 -41.42 -2.64
N CYS A 30 3.21 -40.64 -1.56
CA CYS A 30 3.62 -41.13 -0.24
C CYS A 30 2.70 -42.24 0.29
N THR A 31 1.39 -42.16 0.00
CA THR A 31 0.43 -43.21 0.37
C THR A 31 0.72 -44.52 -0.39
N GLU A 32 0.94 -44.44 -1.70
CA GLU A 32 1.24 -45.61 -2.53
C GLU A 32 2.59 -46.30 -2.18
N LEU A 33 3.59 -45.47 -1.84
CA LEU A 33 4.91 -45.98 -1.44
C LEU A 33 4.96 -46.45 0.02
N GLY A 34 3.90 -46.28 0.81
CA GLY A 34 3.88 -46.54 2.24
C GLY A 34 4.84 -45.63 3.04
N PHE A 35 5.26 -44.51 2.46
CA PHE A 35 6.13 -43.53 3.11
C PHE A 35 5.29 -42.55 3.92
N HIS A 36 5.07 -42.88 5.18
CA HIS A 36 4.26 -42.07 6.08
C HIS A 36 4.87 -42.03 7.48
N PHE A 37 4.66 -40.93 8.17
CA PHE A 37 5.06 -40.81 9.56
C PHE A 37 4.12 -39.84 10.32
N ASN A 38 3.91 -40.14 11.59
CA ASN A 38 3.18 -39.27 12.48
C ASN A 38 4.17 -38.25 13.08
N VAL A 39 3.95 -36.96 12.78
CA VAL A 39 4.79 -35.88 13.31
C VAL A 39 4.05 -35.21 14.43
N PRO A 40 4.69 -34.86 15.56
CA PRO A 40 4.12 -33.98 16.55
C PRO A 40 3.89 -32.58 15.91
N THR A 41 2.67 -32.40 15.45
CA THR A 41 2.27 -31.21 14.66
C THR A 41 2.34 -29.92 15.45
N ASP A 42 2.29 -29.98 16.78
CA ASP A 42 2.20 -28.81 17.67
C ASP A 42 3.45 -27.92 17.57
N LEU A 43 4.66 -28.48 17.69
CA LEU A 43 5.90 -27.73 17.62
C LEU A 43 6.15 -27.15 16.22
N ILE A 44 5.79 -27.91 15.19
CA ILE A 44 5.98 -27.51 13.80
C ILE A 44 4.96 -26.41 13.46
N SER A 45 3.72 -26.54 13.91
CA SER A 45 2.69 -25.52 13.73
C SER A 45 3.10 -24.18 14.35
N ILE A 46 3.67 -24.20 15.56
CA ILE A 46 4.21 -23.00 16.19
C ILE A 46 5.32 -22.38 15.34
N ALA A 47 6.28 -23.17 14.86
CA ALA A 47 7.40 -22.71 14.06
C ALA A 47 6.96 -22.09 12.72
N ILE A 48 5.82 -22.49 12.16
CA ILE A 48 5.25 -21.96 10.93
C ILE A 48 4.40 -20.72 11.21
N VAL A 49 3.48 -20.79 12.18
CA VAL A 49 2.49 -19.75 12.45
C VAL A 49 3.15 -18.45 12.92
N PHE A 50 4.16 -18.53 13.80
CA PHE A 50 4.80 -17.32 14.32
C PHE A 50 5.39 -16.42 13.23
N PRO A 51 6.27 -16.89 12.33
CA PRO A 51 6.83 -16.05 11.28
C PRO A 51 5.78 -15.48 10.32
N ILE A 52 4.73 -16.25 10.03
CA ILE A 52 3.63 -15.81 9.16
C ILE A 52 2.86 -14.68 9.80
N VAL A 53 2.44 -14.83 11.06
CA VAL A 53 1.70 -13.79 11.80
C VAL A 53 2.52 -12.51 11.88
N PHE A 54 3.82 -12.58 12.19
CA PHE A 54 4.69 -11.40 12.21
C PHE A 54 4.83 -10.75 10.84
N SER A 55 4.93 -11.54 9.79
CA SER A 55 5.09 -11.03 8.42
C SER A 55 3.83 -10.32 7.93
N ILE A 56 2.66 -10.92 8.15
CA ILE A 56 1.36 -10.31 7.81
C ILE A 56 1.14 -9.03 8.65
N HIS A 57 1.45 -9.08 9.95
CA HIS A 57 1.34 -7.90 10.80
C HIS A 57 2.26 -6.76 10.37
N ALA A 58 3.49 -7.07 9.95
CA ALA A 58 4.42 -6.09 9.41
C ALA A 58 3.89 -5.47 8.10
N ALA A 59 3.34 -6.28 7.19
CA ALA A 59 2.73 -5.81 5.95
C ALA A 59 1.48 -4.94 6.22
N TYR A 60 0.61 -5.35 7.12
CA TYR A 60 -0.55 -4.59 7.55
C TYR A 60 -0.17 -3.22 8.15
N ASN A 61 0.77 -3.20 9.09
CA ASN A 61 1.24 -1.95 9.69
C ASN A 61 1.87 -1.00 8.66
N ARG A 62 2.52 -1.56 7.65
CA ARG A 62 3.07 -0.79 6.54
C ARG A 62 1.96 -0.12 5.73
N ARG A 63 0.90 -0.85 5.39
CA ARG A 63 -0.27 -0.31 4.69
C ARG A 63 -0.95 0.80 5.51
N GLU A 64 -1.18 0.57 6.82
CA GLU A 64 -1.80 1.58 7.68
C GLU A 64 -0.96 2.86 7.79
N LYS A 65 0.37 2.74 7.89
CA LYS A 65 1.28 3.90 7.84
C LYS A 65 1.21 4.63 6.51
N ALA A 66 1.14 3.90 5.40
CA ALA A 66 0.99 4.50 4.07
C ALA A 66 -0.31 5.31 3.97
N LEU A 67 -1.41 4.80 4.50
CA LEU A 67 -2.70 5.49 4.56
C LEU A 67 -2.63 6.74 5.44
N GLU A 68 -1.99 6.66 6.61
CA GLU A 68 -1.78 7.79 7.53
C GLU A 68 -0.97 8.90 6.85
N HIS A 69 0.18 8.57 6.26
CA HIS A 69 1.04 9.53 5.58
C HIS A 69 0.33 10.18 4.38
N TYR A 70 -0.44 9.40 3.63
CA TYR A 70 -1.22 9.94 2.51
C TYR A 70 -2.34 10.89 2.99
N ALA A 71 -3.03 10.56 4.07
CA ALA A 71 -4.05 11.45 4.66
C ALA A 71 -3.44 12.76 5.15
N ASN A 72 -2.29 12.71 5.83
CA ASN A 72 -1.55 13.88 6.29
C ASN A 72 -1.07 14.74 5.11
N PHE A 73 -0.52 14.11 4.08
CA PHE A 73 -0.10 14.79 2.85
C PHE A 73 -1.26 15.56 2.22
N LYS A 74 -2.44 14.94 2.07
CA LYS A 74 -3.65 15.62 1.58
C LYS A 74 -4.07 16.78 2.48
N GLY A 75 -4.04 16.57 3.80
CA GLY A 75 -4.38 17.60 4.78
C GLY A 75 -3.47 18.83 4.67
N CYS A 76 -2.17 18.63 4.48
CA CYS A 76 -1.22 19.72 4.25
C CYS A 76 -1.48 20.44 2.93
N ALA A 77 -1.78 19.73 1.84
CA ALA A 77 -2.10 20.30 0.54
C ALA A 77 -3.36 21.18 0.63
N LEU A 78 -4.43 20.71 1.28
CA LEU A 78 -5.63 21.49 1.52
C LEU A 78 -5.37 22.71 2.39
N SER A 79 -4.53 22.60 3.43
CA SER A 79 -4.19 23.73 4.29
C SER A 79 -3.43 24.80 3.52
N ILE A 80 -2.51 24.42 2.64
CA ILE A 80 -1.79 25.36 1.75
C ILE A 80 -2.80 26.05 0.81
N ARG A 81 -3.68 25.29 0.16
CA ARG A 81 -4.72 25.84 -0.71
C ARG A 81 -5.60 26.88 0.00
N TYR A 82 -6.10 26.54 1.20
CA TYR A 82 -6.93 27.48 1.98
C TYR A 82 -6.15 28.70 2.42
N ALA A 83 -4.87 28.59 2.71
CA ALA A 83 -4.02 29.72 3.00
C ALA A 83 -3.99 30.73 1.83
N HIS A 84 -3.85 30.22 0.60
CA HIS A 84 -3.86 31.04 -0.61
C HIS A 84 -5.23 31.66 -0.90
N MET A 85 -6.32 31.00 -0.51
CA MET A 85 -7.68 31.49 -0.73
C MET A 85 -8.14 32.54 0.29
N HIS A 86 -7.75 32.40 1.56
CA HIS A 86 -8.44 33.11 2.64
C HIS A 86 -7.53 33.98 3.50
N TRP A 87 -6.19 33.85 3.43
CA TRP A 87 -5.32 34.61 4.32
C TRP A 87 -5.01 36.03 3.84
N VAL A 88 -5.29 36.36 2.61
CA VAL A 88 -5.11 37.71 2.06
C VAL A 88 -6.21 38.62 2.54
N SER A 89 -5.90 39.54 3.44
CA SER A 89 -6.88 40.52 3.96
C SER A 89 -7.16 41.63 2.96
N GLU A 90 -8.40 42.15 2.97
CA GLU A 90 -8.78 43.28 2.12
C GLU A 90 -7.97 44.54 2.44
N GLU A 91 -7.66 44.76 3.73
CA GLU A 91 -6.84 45.87 4.18
C GLU A 91 -5.43 45.86 3.61
N GLN A 92 -4.84 44.65 3.48
CA GLN A 92 -3.51 44.50 2.88
C GLN A 92 -3.53 44.65 1.36
N LYS A 93 -4.64 44.32 0.72
CA LYS A 93 -4.85 44.58 -0.72
C LYS A 93 -4.89 46.09 -1.02
N GLU A 94 -5.53 46.89 -0.15
CA GLU A 94 -5.63 48.35 -0.33
C GLU A 94 -4.34 49.09 -0.03
N ASN A 95 -3.59 48.66 0.99
CA ASN A 95 -2.34 49.31 1.42
C ASN A 95 -1.18 49.13 0.43
N LYS A 96 -1.23 48.11 -0.45
CA LYS A 96 -0.16 47.80 -1.42
C LYS A 96 -0.62 48.00 -2.88
N LYS A 97 -1.23 49.17 -3.17
CA LYS A 97 -1.72 49.56 -4.50
C LYS A 97 -0.69 49.45 -5.64
N ASN A 98 0.60 49.33 -5.34
CA ASN A 98 1.67 49.23 -6.34
C ASN A 98 2.09 47.78 -6.69
N GLU A 99 1.69 46.79 -5.89
CA GLU A 99 1.92 45.37 -6.17
C GLU A 99 0.56 44.71 -6.44
N LYS A 100 0.19 44.59 -7.71
CA LYS A 100 -1.06 43.95 -8.11
C LYS A 100 -0.88 42.44 -8.04
N LEU A 101 -1.37 41.76 -6.98
CA LEU A 101 -1.62 40.33 -7.02
C LEU A 101 -3.06 40.12 -7.53
N ASP A 102 -3.18 39.50 -8.71
CA ASP A 102 -4.48 38.94 -9.11
C ASP A 102 -4.71 37.64 -8.31
N ILE A 103 -5.58 37.73 -7.31
CA ILE A 103 -5.86 36.65 -6.37
C ILE A 103 -6.46 35.46 -7.10
N ASN A 104 -7.33 35.66 -8.08
CA ASN A 104 -7.98 34.58 -8.81
C ASN A 104 -6.96 33.83 -9.68
N GLU A 105 -6.09 34.56 -10.38
CA GLU A 105 -5.00 33.94 -11.12
C GLU A 105 -4.05 33.16 -10.20
N HIS A 106 -3.76 33.72 -9.02
CA HIS A 106 -2.88 33.09 -8.03
C HIS A 106 -3.49 31.80 -7.45
N ILE A 107 -4.79 31.78 -7.13
CA ILE A 107 -5.52 30.59 -6.67
C ILE A 107 -5.53 29.54 -7.77
N ASN A 108 -5.86 29.89 -8.99
CA ASN A 108 -5.87 28.95 -10.12
C ASN A 108 -4.48 28.33 -10.33
N ARG A 109 -3.43 29.10 -10.19
CA ARG A 109 -2.06 28.61 -10.30
C ARG A 109 -1.69 27.64 -9.19
N ILE A 110 -2.05 27.89 -7.93
CA ILE A 110 -1.75 26.96 -6.85
C ILE A 110 -2.56 25.67 -6.99
N ASP A 111 -3.82 25.77 -7.44
CA ASP A 111 -4.65 24.61 -7.72
C ASP A 111 -4.05 23.74 -8.84
N GLU A 112 -3.51 24.36 -9.89
CA GLU A 112 -2.79 23.65 -10.96
C GLU A 112 -1.51 22.97 -10.44
N ILE A 113 -0.70 23.66 -9.63
CA ILE A 113 0.53 23.09 -9.05
C ILE A 113 0.20 21.88 -8.16
N ILE A 114 -0.79 22.03 -7.28
CA ILE A 114 -1.21 20.92 -6.39
C ILE A 114 -1.78 19.76 -7.22
N SER A 115 -2.59 20.03 -8.24
CA SER A 115 -3.14 19.03 -9.15
C SER A 115 -2.02 18.22 -9.82
N ASN A 116 -1.07 18.92 -10.43
CA ASN A 116 0.08 18.30 -11.08
C ASN A 116 0.95 17.50 -10.10
N LEU A 117 1.06 17.96 -8.85
CA LEU A 117 1.81 17.24 -7.80
C LEU A 117 1.15 15.89 -7.48
N PHE A 118 -0.17 15.86 -7.30
CA PHE A 118 -0.89 14.62 -7.05
C PHE A 118 -0.83 13.67 -8.26
N GLU A 119 -0.95 14.19 -9.49
CA GLU A 119 -0.87 13.39 -10.71
C GLU A 119 0.52 12.73 -10.86
N ASN A 120 1.60 13.50 -10.70
CA ASN A 120 2.95 12.94 -10.75
C ASN A 120 3.22 11.97 -9.59
N MET A 121 2.65 12.21 -8.41
CA MET A 121 2.73 11.28 -7.28
C MET A 121 1.97 9.98 -7.59
N TYR A 122 0.79 10.06 -8.18
CA TYR A 122 0.03 8.90 -8.63
C TYR A 122 0.83 8.08 -9.64
N GLU A 123 1.38 8.71 -10.69
CA GLU A 123 2.23 8.06 -11.69
C GLU A 123 3.43 7.35 -11.03
N TYR A 124 4.10 8.04 -10.10
CA TYR A 124 5.25 7.49 -9.38
C TYR A 124 4.88 6.24 -8.55
N LEU A 125 3.82 6.32 -7.78
CA LEU A 125 3.41 5.27 -6.84
C LEU A 125 2.86 4.04 -7.55
N HIS A 126 2.12 4.18 -8.66
CA HIS A 126 1.60 3.05 -9.43
C HIS A 126 2.65 2.40 -10.33
N SER A 127 3.79 3.08 -10.56
CA SER A 127 4.84 2.50 -11.39
C SER A 127 5.55 1.35 -10.67
N LYS A 128 5.73 0.22 -11.38
CA LYS A 128 6.57 -0.90 -10.88
C LYS A 128 8.06 -0.52 -10.79
N LYS A 129 8.50 0.44 -11.61
CA LYS A 129 9.86 0.99 -11.61
C LYS A 129 9.77 2.50 -11.76
N PRO A 130 9.60 3.23 -10.64
CA PRO A 130 9.51 4.69 -10.67
C PRO A 130 10.74 5.30 -11.34
N LYS A 131 10.51 6.29 -12.21
CA LYS A 131 11.58 7.01 -12.89
C LYS A 131 12.08 8.15 -12.01
N SER A 132 13.39 8.40 -12.03
CA SER A 132 13.97 9.56 -11.35
C SER A 132 13.39 10.88 -11.86
N GLU A 133 13.08 10.96 -13.16
CA GLU A 133 12.48 12.15 -13.77
C GLU A 133 11.11 12.52 -13.18
N THR A 134 10.27 11.53 -12.83
CA THR A 134 8.97 11.77 -12.18
C THR A 134 9.18 12.26 -10.75
N TYR A 135 10.15 11.71 -10.02
CA TYR A 135 10.53 12.22 -8.70
C TYR A 135 11.04 13.67 -8.76
N ASP A 136 11.92 13.98 -9.72
CA ASP A 136 12.45 15.34 -9.90
C ASP A 136 11.34 16.36 -10.20
N LYS A 137 10.31 15.96 -10.98
CA LYS A 137 9.13 16.79 -11.23
C LYS A 137 8.36 17.05 -9.93
N ILE A 138 8.15 16.03 -9.10
CA ILE A 138 7.49 16.15 -7.81
C ILE A 138 8.22 17.15 -6.92
N ILE A 139 9.54 17.04 -6.80
CA ILE A 139 10.36 17.96 -6.00
C ILE A 139 10.31 19.39 -6.54
N LYS A 140 10.31 19.54 -7.88
CA LYS A 140 10.16 20.86 -8.50
C LYS A 140 8.80 21.49 -8.15
N LEU A 141 7.71 20.73 -8.19
CA LEU A 141 6.37 21.22 -7.85
C LEU A 141 6.27 21.66 -6.39
N LEU A 142 6.94 20.96 -5.45
CA LEU A 142 7.08 21.45 -4.06
C LEU A 142 7.82 22.79 -4.00
N GLY A 143 8.86 22.96 -4.82
CA GLY A 143 9.56 24.23 -4.97
C GLY A 143 8.66 25.34 -5.52
N ASP A 144 7.80 25.03 -6.49
CA ASP A 144 6.84 25.97 -7.05
C ASP A 144 5.77 26.40 -6.02
N ILE A 145 5.34 25.49 -5.11
CA ILE A 145 4.49 25.85 -3.95
C ILE A 145 5.24 26.82 -3.02
N SER A 146 6.53 26.56 -2.75
CA SER A 146 7.34 27.47 -1.92
C SER A 146 7.41 28.87 -2.52
N LEU A 147 7.64 28.97 -3.82
CA LEU A 147 7.65 30.25 -4.54
C LEU A 147 6.27 30.94 -4.51
N SER A 148 5.20 30.16 -4.55
CA SER A 148 3.84 30.67 -4.43
C SER A 148 3.58 31.25 -3.03
N ASN A 149 4.04 30.58 -1.97
CA ASN A 149 3.99 31.10 -0.60
C ASN A 149 4.76 32.44 -0.46
N GLU A 150 5.95 32.53 -1.06
CA GLU A 150 6.73 33.78 -1.03
C GLU A 150 6.04 34.93 -1.77
N LYS A 151 5.30 34.67 -2.83
CA LYS A 151 4.49 35.67 -3.50
C LYS A 151 3.35 36.19 -2.65
N LEU A 152 2.80 35.37 -1.75
CA LEU A 152 1.78 35.80 -0.78
C LEU A 152 2.36 36.64 0.37
N ARG A 153 3.64 36.48 0.68
CA ARG A 153 4.26 37.10 1.87
C ARG A 153 3.95 38.58 2.06
N PRO A 154 3.93 39.43 1.02
CA PRO A 154 3.56 40.84 1.19
C PRO A 154 2.10 41.08 1.61
N PHE A 155 1.20 40.11 1.39
CA PHE A 155 -0.23 40.23 1.53
C PHE A 155 -0.82 39.48 2.73
N VAL A 156 0.01 38.81 3.51
CA VAL A 156 -0.37 38.04 4.70
C VAL A 156 0.45 38.49 5.90
N LEU A 157 0.00 38.19 7.10
CA LEU A 157 0.74 38.45 8.32
C LEU A 157 1.94 37.50 8.44
N ASP A 158 3.03 37.91 9.10
CA ASP A 158 4.22 37.08 9.27
C ASP A 158 3.92 35.70 9.88
N PRO A 159 3.08 35.56 10.94
CA PRO A 159 2.75 34.26 11.51
C PRO A 159 2.02 33.34 10.50
N GLU A 160 1.14 33.90 9.64
CA GLU A 160 0.42 33.16 8.61
C GLU A 160 1.38 32.65 7.53
N ASN A 161 2.33 33.49 7.09
CA ASN A 161 3.36 33.10 6.14
C ASN A 161 4.23 31.96 6.70
N VAL A 162 4.64 32.04 7.95
CA VAL A 162 5.38 30.97 8.65
C VAL A 162 4.57 29.67 8.67
N MET A 163 3.24 29.75 8.88
CA MET A 163 2.36 28.59 8.89
C MET A 163 2.26 27.95 7.50
N GLY A 164 2.22 28.73 6.41
CA GLY A 164 2.26 28.25 5.04
C GLY A 164 3.52 27.43 4.75
N HIS A 165 4.69 27.93 5.14
CA HIS A 165 5.95 27.20 4.99
C HIS A 165 6.05 25.97 5.90
N ARG A 166 5.45 26.02 7.10
CA ARG A 166 5.36 24.83 7.98
C ARG A 166 4.53 23.72 7.34
N ASN A 167 3.38 24.06 6.75
CA ASN A 167 2.54 23.08 6.07
C ASN A 167 3.26 22.49 4.85
N LEU A 168 3.99 23.29 4.09
CA LEU A 168 4.82 22.80 2.98
C LEU A 168 5.91 21.83 3.47
N ARG A 169 6.61 22.15 4.57
CA ARG A 169 7.60 21.26 5.17
C ARG A 169 6.97 19.93 5.61
N LEU A 170 5.83 19.98 6.29
CA LEU A 170 5.11 18.76 6.70
C LEU A 170 4.70 17.94 5.48
N MET A 171 4.17 18.58 4.45
CA MET A 171 3.79 17.94 3.18
C MET A 171 4.99 17.25 2.53
N ALA A 172 6.15 17.87 2.49
CA ALA A 172 7.37 17.27 1.96
C ALA A 172 7.83 16.05 2.79
N VAL A 173 7.74 16.11 4.13
CA VAL A 173 8.07 14.98 5.01
C VAL A 173 7.12 13.80 4.78
N GLU A 174 5.81 14.07 4.66
CA GLU A 174 4.84 13.02 4.43
C GLU A 174 5.01 12.39 3.04
N LEU A 175 5.33 13.19 2.02
CA LEU A 175 5.67 12.70 0.69
C LEU A 175 6.86 11.75 0.72
N GLU A 176 7.95 12.13 1.39
CA GLU A 176 9.13 11.27 1.53
C GLU A 176 8.82 9.97 2.28
N ASN A 177 7.97 10.02 3.29
CA ASN A 177 7.52 8.81 4.00
C ASN A 177 6.74 7.86 3.07
N ILE A 178 5.84 8.40 2.23
CA ILE A 178 5.10 7.62 1.23
C ILE A 178 6.06 7.01 0.20
N ILE A 179 7.01 7.79 -0.32
CA ILE A 179 8.02 7.34 -1.28
C ILE A 179 8.92 6.27 -0.67
N ASN A 180 9.32 6.42 0.59
CA ASN A 180 10.09 5.42 1.31
C ASN A 180 9.30 4.11 1.48
N ILE A 181 8.02 4.19 1.78
CA ILE A 181 7.15 3.01 1.82
C ILE A 181 7.10 2.34 0.44
N LYS A 182 7.02 3.06 -0.65
CA LYS A 182 7.03 2.49 -2.01
C LYS A 182 8.37 1.82 -2.34
N ASN A 183 9.48 2.47 -2.05
CA ASN A 183 10.80 2.05 -2.50
C ASN A 183 11.46 1.00 -1.60
N TYR A 184 11.21 1.05 -0.29
CA TYR A 184 11.82 0.14 0.70
C TYR A 184 10.77 -0.83 1.23
N ARG A 185 10.72 -2.02 0.66
CA ARG A 185 9.86 -3.11 1.10
C ARG A 185 10.39 -3.78 2.38
N THR A 186 9.60 -4.66 2.96
CA THR A 186 10.06 -5.56 4.03
C THR A 186 11.38 -6.26 3.64
N PRO A 187 12.28 -6.54 4.61
CA PRO A 187 13.55 -7.19 4.32
C PRO A 187 13.39 -8.44 3.46
N ASN A 188 14.16 -8.52 2.38
CA ASN A 188 14.07 -9.61 1.41
C ASN A 188 14.24 -11.00 2.03
N SER A 189 15.08 -11.12 3.07
CA SER A 189 15.28 -12.37 3.80
C SER A 189 14.02 -12.84 4.53
N LEU A 190 13.31 -11.95 5.20
CA LEU A 190 12.05 -12.27 5.90
C LEU A 190 10.97 -12.69 4.90
N ARG A 191 10.83 -11.95 3.82
CA ARG A 191 9.87 -12.25 2.77
C ARG A 191 10.18 -13.57 2.06
N ALA A 192 11.46 -13.82 1.73
CA ALA A 192 11.89 -15.09 1.12
C ALA A 192 11.63 -16.28 2.05
N TYR A 193 11.93 -16.11 3.34
CA TYR A 193 11.65 -17.12 4.36
C TYR A 193 10.15 -17.47 4.38
N THR A 194 9.29 -16.46 4.51
CA THR A 194 7.84 -16.67 4.56
C THR A 194 7.31 -17.32 3.29
N LYS A 195 7.72 -16.85 2.10
CA LYS A 195 7.32 -17.45 0.81
C LYS A 195 7.73 -18.91 0.68
N VAL A 196 8.97 -19.24 1.06
CA VAL A 196 9.46 -20.63 1.02
C VAL A 196 8.60 -21.49 1.95
N PHE A 197 8.39 -21.06 3.18
CA PHE A 197 7.61 -21.84 4.14
C PHE A 197 6.16 -22.02 3.69
N LEU A 198 5.48 -20.96 3.28
CA LEU A 198 4.05 -21.02 2.90
C LEU A 198 3.80 -21.91 1.67
N ASN A 199 4.72 -21.92 0.71
CA ASN A 199 4.53 -22.66 -0.55
C ASN A 199 5.13 -24.07 -0.54
N ILE A 200 6.22 -24.31 0.22
CA ILE A 200 6.90 -25.61 0.24
C ILE A 200 6.35 -26.53 1.34
N PHE A 201 5.94 -25.98 2.48
CA PHE A 201 5.44 -26.79 3.59
C PHE A 201 4.26 -27.69 3.23
N PRO A 202 3.24 -27.27 2.48
CA PRO A 202 2.17 -28.17 2.08
C PRO A 202 2.67 -29.44 1.37
N VAL A 203 3.73 -29.30 0.58
CA VAL A 203 4.36 -30.42 -0.15
C VAL A 203 5.17 -31.30 0.79
N ILE A 204 5.98 -30.71 1.68
CA ILE A 204 6.79 -31.46 2.67
C ILE A 204 5.91 -32.24 3.64
N PHE A 205 4.70 -31.78 3.95
CA PHE A 205 3.74 -32.46 4.82
C PHE A 205 3.00 -33.63 4.11
N GLY A 206 3.28 -33.91 2.84
CA GLY A 206 2.73 -35.04 2.12
C GLY A 206 2.77 -36.37 2.88
N PRO A 207 3.90 -36.78 3.50
CA PRO A 207 3.96 -37.99 4.33
C PRO A 207 3.06 -37.99 5.58
N PHE A 208 2.80 -36.81 6.18
CA PHE A 208 1.84 -36.66 7.28
C PHE A 208 0.39 -36.84 6.78
N PHE A 209 0.06 -36.22 5.65
CA PHE A 209 -1.26 -36.42 5.04
C PHE A 209 -1.47 -37.83 4.56
N ALA A 210 -0.40 -38.50 4.09
CA ALA A 210 -0.41 -39.94 3.76
C ALA A 210 -0.68 -40.82 4.98
N HIS A 211 -0.13 -40.47 6.16
CA HIS A 211 -0.45 -41.16 7.41
C HIS A 211 -1.95 -41.09 7.71
N VAL A 212 -2.55 -39.91 7.61
CA VAL A 212 -4.01 -39.75 7.77
C VAL A 212 -4.80 -40.51 6.70
N ALA A 213 -4.31 -40.53 5.46
CA ALA A 213 -4.92 -41.26 4.35
C ALA A 213 -4.95 -42.79 4.62
N ILE A 214 -3.88 -43.34 5.21
CA ILE A 214 -3.79 -44.77 5.55
C ILE A 214 -4.71 -45.11 6.74
N GLU A 215 -4.80 -44.24 7.74
CA GLU A 215 -5.65 -44.47 8.92
C GLU A 215 -7.14 -44.27 8.67
N LYS A 216 -7.52 -43.25 7.89
CA LYS A 216 -8.92 -42.79 7.75
C LYS A 216 -9.48 -42.86 6.33
N GLY A 217 -8.65 -43.24 5.37
CA GLY A 217 -8.99 -43.30 3.95
C GLY A 217 -8.34 -42.18 3.13
N LEU A 218 -7.99 -42.50 1.87
CA LEU A 218 -7.31 -41.58 0.94
C LEU A 218 -8.00 -40.25 0.79
N GLU A 219 -9.32 -40.26 0.75
CA GLU A 219 -10.13 -39.02 0.61
C GLU A 219 -9.87 -38.03 1.75
N PHE A 220 -9.79 -38.51 3.00
CA PHE A 220 -9.51 -37.65 4.15
C PHE A 220 -8.11 -37.03 4.10
N GLY A 221 -7.09 -37.82 3.70
CA GLY A 221 -5.74 -37.30 3.55
C GLY A 221 -5.64 -36.22 2.47
N LEU A 222 -6.29 -36.43 1.33
CA LEU A 222 -6.33 -35.46 0.23
C LEU A 222 -7.11 -34.18 0.60
N VAL A 223 -8.27 -34.32 1.24
CA VAL A 223 -9.04 -33.15 1.73
C VAL A 223 -8.22 -32.33 2.71
N LEU A 224 -7.51 -32.97 3.63
CA LEU A 224 -6.65 -32.27 4.57
C LEU A 224 -5.50 -31.53 3.87
N ALA A 225 -4.85 -32.17 2.88
CA ALA A 225 -3.82 -31.56 2.07
C ALA A 225 -4.34 -30.33 1.30
N ILE A 226 -5.54 -30.42 0.72
CA ILE A 226 -6.18 -29.29 0.02
C ILE A 226 -6.44 -28.13 0.98
N ILE A 227 -7.10 -28.38 2.12
CA ILE A 227 -7.44 -27.34 3.09
C ILE A 227 -6.18 -26.66 3.63
N TYR A 228 -5.17 -27.43 3.99
CA TYR A 228 -3.92 -26.92 4.52
C TYR A 228 -3.16 -26.06 3.51
N SER A 229 -3.05 -26.55 2.26
CA SER A 229 -2.42 -25.80 1.17
C SER A 229 -3.17 -24.52 0.86
N LEU A 230 -4.51 -24.58 0.84
CA LEU A 230 -5.36 -23.43 0.56
C LEU A 230 -5.18 -22.33 1.61
N VAL A 231 -5.19 -22.68 2.90
CA VAL A 231 -4.99 -21.71 4.00
C VAL A 231 -3.63 -21.03 3.89
N LEU A 232 -2.55 -21.81 3.70
CA LEU A 232 -1.21 -21.24 3.64
C LEU A 232 -1.00 -20.35 2.40
N THR A 233 -1.53 -20.73 1.25
CA THR A 233 -1.40 -19.93 0.03
C THR A 233 -2.26 -18.67 0.05
N ILE A 234 -3.42 -18.69 0.70
CA ILE A 234 -4.23 -17.48 0.93
C ILE A 234 -3.47 -16.50 1.83
N LEU A 235 -2.81 -16.99 2.89
CA LEU A 235 -2.01 -16.13 3.76
C LEU A 235 -0.81 -15.51 3.02
N ASP A 236 -0.16 -16.24 2.11
CA ASP A 236 0.91 -15.71 1.25
C ASP A 236 0.40 -14.60 0.33
N ASN A 237 -0.76 -14.80 -0.29
CA ASN A 237 -1.36 -13.82 -1.19
C ASN A 237 -1.81 -12.55 -0.43
N ILE A 238 -2.46 -12.69 0.73
CA ILE A 238 -2.83 -11.54 1.58
C ILE A 238 -1.59 -10.74 1.98
N GLN A 239 -0.50 -11.42 2.35
CA GLN A 239 0.75 -10.74 2.68
C GLN A 239 1.31 -10.00 1.47
N GLU A 240 1.29 -10.60 0.28
CA GLU A 240 1.79 -10.00 -0.96
C GLU A 240 0.99 -8.74 -1.34
N ASP A 241 -0.34 -8.80 -1.22
CA ASP A 241 -1.25 -7.66 -1.49
C ASP A 241 -1.02 -6.50 -0.49
N LEU A 242 -0.80 -6.79 0.79
CA LEU A 242 -0.56 -5.76 1.80
C LEU A 242 0.84 -5.13 1.71
N GLU A 243 1.82 -5.79 1.09
CA GLU A 243 3.20 -5.29 1.00
C GLU A 243 3.38 -4.09 0.07
N ASP A 244 2.61 -3.95 -1.00
CA ASP A 244 2.64 -2.81 -1.92
C ASP A 244 1.27 -2.12 -1.98
N PRO A 245 0.99 -1.22 -1.04
CA PRO A 245 -0.36 -0.64 -0.90
C PRO A 245 -0.72 0.36 -2.00
N PHE A 246 0.11 0.51 -3.05
CA PHE A 246 -0.04 1.50 -4.10
C PHE A 246 -0.01 0.92 -5.51
N ASP A 247 0.08 -0.41 -5.70
CA ASP A 247 0.29 -0.97 -7.04
C ASP A 247 -1.01 -1.18 -7.84
N GLY A 248 -2.16 -0.93 -7.26
CA GLY A 248 -3.47 -1.08 -7.88
C GLY A 248 -3.89 -2.55 -8.07
N VAL A 249 -3.17 -3.49 -7.43
CA VAL A 249 -3.42 -4.94 -7.54
C VAL A 249 -3.88 -5.46 -6.19
N GLY A 250 -5.15 -5.58 -5.99
CA GLY A 250 -5.70 -6.10 -4.74
C GLY A 250 -6.92 -5.32 -4.29
N SER A 251 -7.69 -5.92 -3.36
CA SER A 251 -8.90 -5.27 -2.83
C SER A 251 -8.60 -4.22 -1.77
N ASP A 252 -7.39 -4.27 -1.20
CA ASP A 252 -7.00 -3.49 -0.02
C ASP A 252 -6.02 -2.35 -0.32
N ASP A 253 -5.80 -2.06 -1.60
CA ASP A 253 -4.97 -0.96 -2.04
C ASP A 253 -5.52 0.41 -1.63
N ILE A 254 -4.59 1.33 -1.36
CA ILE A 254 -4.94 2.70 -1.01
C ILE A 254 -5.38 3.43 -2.27
N ARG A 255 -6.64 3.85 -2.30
CA ARG A 255 -7.16 4.70 -3.37
C ARG A 255 -6.54 6.08 -3.23
N LEU A 256 -5.70 6.42 -4.19
CA LEU A 256 -5.05 7.73 -4.28
C LEU A 256 -6.01 8.76 -4.89
N ASN A 257 -7.12 9.04 -4.19
CA ASN A 257 -8.14 9.97 -4.68
C ASN A 257 -7.67 11.41 -4.52
N PHE A 258 -7.79 12.17 -5.59
CA PHE A 258 -7.68 13.63 -5.56
C PHE A 258 -8.71 14.23 -4.62
N PRO A 259 -8.38 15.34 -3.96
CA PRO A 259 -9.42 16.17 -3.38
C PRO A 259 -10.37 16.60 -4.51
N THR A 260 -11.62 16.14 -4.48
CA THR A 260 -12.66 16.43 -5.49
C THR A 260 -12.89 17.92 -5.73
N MET A 261 -12.45 18.78 -4.80
CA MET A 261 -12.46 20.25 -4.95
C MET A 261 -11.47 20.77 -6.00
N LEU A 262 -10.43 20.00 -6.36
CA LEU A 262 -9.40 20.41 -7.32
C LEU A 262 -9.72 19.93 -8.74
N ASN A 263 -10.40 18.81 -8.88
CA ASN A 263 -10.85 18.30 -10.16
C ASN A 263 -12.12 17.47 -10.02
N PRO A 264 -13.32 18.10 -10.16
CA PRO A 264 -14.60 17.42 -10.02
C PRO A 264 -14.83 16.31 -11.07
N ASN A 265 -14.03 16.24 -12.13
CA ASN A 265 -14.13 15.24 -13.19
C ASN A 265 -13.30 13.96 -12.95
N MET A 266 -12.54 13.89 -11.85
CA MET A 266 -11.76 12.71 -11.45
C MET A 266 -12.42 11.93 -10.30
N VAL A 267 -13.71 11.89 -10.22
CA VAL A 267 -14.42 10.92 -9.36
C VAL A 267 -14.44 9.61 -10.14
N GLU A 268 -13.47 8.76 -9.90
CA GLU A 268 -13.57 7.36 -10.31
C GLU A 268 -14.59 6.65 -9.42
N ASP A 269 -15.55 6.00 -10.06
CA ASP A 269 -16.62 5.16 -9.48
C ASP A 269 -16.10 3.96 -8.65
#